data_a59aa2fc80a5c380cda78154031353d8
#
_entry.id   a59aa2fc80a5c380cda78154031353d8
#
_cell.length_a   1.000
_cell.length_b   1.000
_cell.length_c   1.000
_cell.angle_alpha   90.00
_cell.angle_beta   90.00
_cell.angle_gamma   90.00
#
_symmetry.space_group_name_H-M   'P 1'
#
loop_
_entity.id
_entity.type
_entity.pdbx_description
1 polymer ?
#
loop_
_entity_poly.entity_id
_entity_poly.type
_entity_poly.pdbx_seq_one_letter_code
_entity_poly.pdbx_strand_id
1 'polypeptide(L)'
;DIIIANTSITYCGEDWTCVIWDGNRDGMTNTHLLIHESWHRIQDEIGLPACGSFNQHLDETEGELLLKLELGILKDLLQNDSKDLTEGLRDAMTVRKYRQTLFPNGNENQFECHEGMAEYTAFKLLPLDNDNETIRKGLVAAAIMKGMDNNGYSNSFAYLTGPAYGLFLDELVPDWRSDIRSGKTIPEVISTEVAI
;
A
#
# COMPACT_ATOMS: atom_id res chain seq x y z
N ASP A 1 14.25 -26.65 -8.13
CA ASP A 1 12.97 -26.13 -8.65
C ASP A 1 13.21 -24.67 -9.03
N ILE A 2 12.75 -24.29 -10.23
CA ILE A 2 12.81 -22.91 -10.70
C ILE A 2 11.56 -22.22 -10.16
N ILE A 3 11.71 -21.22 -9.29
CA ILE A 3 10.61 -20.38 -8.84
C ILE A 3 10.37 -19.34 -9.93
N ILE A 4 9.22 -19.39 -10.58
CA ILE A 4 8.76 -18.37 -11.53
C ILE A 4 7.79 -17.48 -10.78
N ALA A 5 8.30 -16.39 -10.21
CA ALA A 5 7.52 -15.42 -9.47
C ALA A 5 8.16 -14.02 -9.57
N ASN A 6 7.38 -13.00 -9.36
CA ASN A 6 7.90 -11.68 -9.04
C ASN A 6 8.32 -11.72 -7.56
N THR A 7 9.57 -11.49 -7.27
CA THR A 7 10.11 -11.59 -5.91
C THR A 7 11.58 -11.20 -5.83
N SER A 8 12.10 -11.06 -4.62
CA SER A 8 13.54 -11.06 -4.35
C SER A 8 14.05 -12.49 -4.17
N ILE A 9 15.22 -12.79 -4.74
CA ILE A 9 15.91 -14.09 -4.60
C ILE A 9 17.38 -13.87 -4.29
N THR A 10 17.95 -14.73 -3.44
CA THR A 10 19.41 -14.78 -3.24
C THR A 10 20.02 -15.79 -4.23
N TYR A 11 20.92 -15.32 -5.09
CA TYR A 11 21.64 -16.16 -6.06
C TYR A 11 23.12 -15.82 -6.07
N CYS A 12 23.97 -16.83 -5.90
CA CYS A 12 25.43 -16.68 -5.81
C CYS A 12 25.89 -15.71 -4.72
N GLY A 13 25.15 -15.61 -3.59
CA GLY A 13 25.48 -14.75 -2.46
C GLY A 13 25.08 -13.28 -2.62
N GLU A 14 24.37 -12.95 -3.69
CA GLU A 14 23.82 -11.63 -3.96
C GLU A 14 22.29 -11.71 -4.05
N ASP A 15 21.64 -10.63 -3.61
CA ASP A 15 20.18 -10.53 -3.71
C ASP A 15 19.78 -9.87 -5.03
N TRP A 16 18.88 -10.52 -5.73
CA TRP A 16 18.40 -10.13 -7.05
C TRP A 16 16.90 -9.85 -7.04
N THR A 17 16.51 -8.81 -7.73
CA THR A 17 15.10 -8.58 -8.07
C THR A 17 14.74 -9.44 -9.28
N CYS A 18 13.74 -10.31 -9.12
CA CYS A 18 13.20 -11.12 -10.21
C CYS A 18 11.80 -10.65 -10.57
N VAL A 19 11.59 -10.40 -11.86
CA VAL A 19 10.28 -10.04 -12.41
C VAL A 19 9.93 -10.93 -13.58
N ILE A 20 8.66 -11.32 -13.68
CA ILE A 20 8.13 -11.98 -14.88
C ILE A 20 7.91 -10.89 -15.92
N TRP A 21 8.87 -10.78 -16.84
CA TRP A 21 8.79 -9.79 -17.90
C TRP A 21 7.78 -10.21 -18.97
N ASP A 22 6.72 -9.42 -19.12
CA ASP A 22 5.75 -9.60 -20.20
C ASP A 22 5.93 -8.50 -21.25
N GLY A 23 6.43 -8.89 -22.42
CA GLY A 23 6.65 -7.96 -23.53
C GLY A 23 5.37 -7.35 -24.12
N ASN A 24 4.20 -7.85 -23.74
CA ASN A 24 2.90 -7.29 -24.15
C ASN A 24 2.39 -6.20 -23.18
N ARG A 25 2.97 -6.09 -21.99
CA ARG A 25 2.66 -5.00 -21.08
C ARG A 25 3.28 -3.69 -21.60
N ASP A 26 2.60 -2.58 -21.35
CA ASP A 26 3.20 -1.27 -21.61
C ASP A 26 4.42 -1.02 -20.71
N GLY A 27 5.29 -0.10 -21.15
CA GLY A 27 6.54 0.17 -20.44
C GLY A 27 6.32 0.73 -19.03
N MET A 28 5.23 1.47 -18.79
CA MET A 28 4.89 2.03 -17.48
C MET A 28 4.53 0.92 -16.50
N THR A 29 3.70 -0.03 -16.90
CA THR A 29 3.32 -1.19 -16.07
C THR A 29 4.53 -2.06 -15.72
N ASN A 30 5.43 -2.33 -16.67
CA ASN A 30 6.66 -3.08 -16.39
C ASN A 30 7.61 -2.29 -15.45
N THR A 31 7.71 -0.97 -15.62
CA THR A 31 8.53 -0.12 -14.74
C THR A 31 7.96 -0.09 -13.33
N HIS A 32 6.65 0.04 -13.17
CA HIS A 32 5.96 -0.01 -11.88
C HIS A 32 6.29 -1.32 -11.15
N LEU A 33 6.09 -2.46 -11.82
CA LEU A 33 6.41 -3.77 -11.27
C LEU A 33 7.89 -3.88 -10.86
N LEU A 34 8.81 -3.41 -11.70
CA LEU A 34 10.24 -3.46 -11.39
C LEU A 34 10.58 -2.65 -10.14
N ILE A 35 9.99 -1.47 -9.96
CA ILE A 35 10.22 -0.64 -8.76
C ILE A 35 9.66 -1.35 -7.53
N HIS A 36 8.44 -1.92 -7.62
CA HIS A 36 7.82 -2.69 -6.55
C HIS A 36 8.71 -3.84 -6.08
N GLU A 37 9.14 -4.70 -6.99
CA GLU A 37 9.98 -5.85 -6.67
C GLU A 37 11.40 -5.44 -6.20
N SER A 38 11.90 -4.30 -6.67
CA SER A 38 13.18 -3.77 -6.21
C SER A 38 13.10 -3.29 -4.76
N TRP A 39 11.93 -2.84 -4.28
CA TRP A 39 11.70 -2.55 -2.87
C TRP A 39 11.88 -3.80 -2.01
N HIS A 40 11.29 -4.92 -2.40
CA HIS A 40 11.42 -6.18 -1.66
C HIS A 40 12.87 -6.65 -1.52
N ARG A 41 13.73 -6.34 -2.49
CA ARG A 41 15.15 -6.65 -2.41
C ARG A 41 15.87 -5.92 -1.27
N ILE A 42 15.46 -4.69 -0.95
CA ILE A 42 16.16 -3.84 0.02
C ILE A 42 15.44 -3.71 1.36
N GLN A 43 14.20 -4.19 1.47
CA GLN A 43 13.34 -3.90 2.62
C GLN A 43 13.90 -4.46 3.95
N ASP A 44 14.52 -5.63 3.93
CA ASP A 44 15.16 -6.20 5.11
C ASP A 44 16.34 -5.34 5.60
N GLU A 45 17.12 -4.78 4.67
CA GLU A 45 18.25 -3.90 4.99
C GLU A 45 17.80 -2.58 5.64
N ILE A 46 16.59 -2.12 5.33
CA ILE A 46 16.04 -0.88 5.89
C ILE A 46 15.13 -1.13 7.12
N GLY A 47 15.08 -2.37 7.62
CA GLY A 47 14.37 -2.71 8.85
C GLY A 47 12.88 -3.03 8.67
N LEU A 48 12.45 -3.37 7.47
CA LEU A 48 11.06 -3.71 7.13
C LEU A 48 10.95 -5.16 6.64
N PRO A 49 11.03 -6.16 7.54
CA PRO A 49 11.08 -7.55 7.14
C PRO A 49 9.79 -7.99 6.43
N ALA A 50 9.94 -8.92 5.49
CA ALA A 50 8.83 -9.53 4.80
C ALA A 50 7.88 -10.25 5.76
N CYS A 51 6.59 -10.17 5.51
CA CYS A 51 5.58 -10.92 6.25
C CYS A 51 4.52 -11.50 5.31
N GLY A 52 3.99 -12.69 5.67
CA GLY A 52 2.82 -13.24 4.98
C GLY A 52 1.52 -12.56 5.40
N SER A 53 0.48 -12.71 4.59
CA SER A 53 -0.85 -12.23 4.94
C SER A 53 -1.60 -13.26 5.79
N PHE A 54 -2.23 -12.78 6.86
CA PHE A 54 -3.18 -13.52 7.72
C PHE A 54 -4.53 -12.81 7.75
N ASN A 55 -4.93 -12.19 6.62
CA ASN A 55 -6.06 -11.29 6.53
C ASN A 55 -7.27 -11.91 5.79
N GLN A 56 -7.52 -13.23 5.98
CA GLN A 56 -8.62 -13.94 5.35
C GLN A 56 -10.00 -13.35 5.65
N HIS A 57 -10.15 -12.66 6.76
CA HIS A 57 -11.36 -11.93 7.13
C HIS A 57 -11.75 -10.86 6.09
N LEU A 58 -10.79 -10.34 5.32
CA LEU A 58 -11.05 -9.37 4.25
C LEU A 58 -11.75 -9.99 3.02
N ASP A 59 -11.83 -11.33 2.96
CA ASP A 59 -12.59 -12.08 1.95
C ASP A 59 -13.97 -12.50 2.48
N GLU A 60 -14.28 -12.20 3.75
CA GLU A 60 -15.59 -12.42 4.36
C GLU A 60 -16.46 -11.18 4.22
N THR A 61 -17.76 -11.35 4.14
CA THR A 61 -18.73 -10.28 3.82
C THR A 61 -18.54 -9.02 4.69
N GLU A 62 -18.37 -9.16 6.00
CA GLU A 62 -18.26 -8.03 6.91
C GLU A 62 -16.89 -7.34 6.81
N GLY A 63 -15.81 -8.12 6.74
CA GLY A 63 -14.45 -7.60 6.56
C GLY A 63 -14.29 -6.88 5.21
N GLU A 64 -14.81 -7.47 4.15
CA GLU A 64 -14.83 -6.88 2.80
C GLU A 64 -15.63 -5.56 2.77
N LEU A 65 -16.82 -5.54 3.38
CA LEU A 65 -17.66 -4.34 3.42
C LEU A 65 -16.95 -3.18 4.13
N LEU A 66 -16.33 -3.45 5.28
CA LEU A 66 -15.60 -2.44 6.03
C LEU A 66 -14.34 -1.97 5.28
N LEU A 67 -13.63 -2.88 4.59
CA LEU A 67 -12.51 -2.49 3.73
C LEU A 67 -12.99 -1.62 2.56
N LYS A 68 -14.05 -1.98 1.88
CA LYS A 68 -14.62 -1.17 0.79
C LYS A 68 -15.08 0.20 1.25
N LEU A 69 -15.58 0.32 2.48
CA LEU A 69 -15.91 1.63 3.07
C LEU A 69 -14.65 2.48 3.27
N GLU A 70 -13.60 1.90 3.85
CA GLU A 70 -12.30 2.56 3.99
C GLU A 70 -11.73 3.00 2.63
N LEU A 71 -11.68 2.10 1.64
CA LEU A 71 -11.22 2.40 0.29
C LEU A 71 -12.05 3.52 -0.38
N GLY A 72 -13.36 3.54 -0.13
CA GLY A 72 -14.24 4.60 -0.62
C GLY A 72 -13.86 5.97 -0.06
N ILE A 73 -13.55 6.05 1.24
CA ILE A 73 -13.08 7.29 1.89
C ILE A 73 -11.74 7.73 1.30
N LEU A 74 -10.76 6.81 1.22
CA LEU A 74 -9.43 7.12 0.68
C LEU A 74 -9.49 7.60 -0.78
N LYS A 75 -10.27 6.91 -1.62
CA LYS A 75 -10.48 7.32 -3.01
C LYS A 75 -11.06 8.72 -3.10
N ASP A 76 -12.04 9.03 -2.27
CA ASP A 76 -12.71 10.32 -2.27
C ASP A 76 -11.77 11.46 -1.82
N LEU A 77 -10.90 11.21 -0.85
CA LEU A 77 -9.83 12.13 -0.45
C LEU A 77 -8.81 12.37 -1.57
N LEU A 78 -8.42 11.31 -2.30
CA LEU A 78 -7.49 11.43 -3.42
C LEU A 78 -8.04 12.25 -4.59
N GLN A 79 -9.37 12.29 -4.75
CA GLN A 79 -10.05 12.97 -5.87
C GLN A 79 -10.56 14.37 -5.54
N ASN A 80 -10.59 14.76 -4.27
CA ASN A 80 -11.24 16.00 -3.82
C ASN A 80 -10.37 16.80 -2.86
N ASP A 81 -9.49 17.64 -3.41
CA ASP A 81 -8.60 18.53 -2.64
C ASP A 81 -9.33 19.52 -1.72
N SER A 82 -10.67 19.70 -1.90
CA SER A 82 -11.48 20.57 -1.04
C SER A 82 -11.93 19.94 0.27
N LYS A 83 -11.70 18.63 0.46
CA LYS A 83 -12.04 17.91 1.67
C LYS A 83 -10.98 18.10 2.75
N ASP A 84 -11.43 18.09 4.01
CA ASP A 84 -10.52 18.07 5.14
C ASP A 84 -9.81 16.70 5.22
N LEU A 85 -8.53 16.70 4.87
CA LEU A 85 -7.72 15.49 4.83
C LEU A 85 -7.62 14.84 6.23
N THR A 86 -7.48 15.65 7.28
CA THR A 86 -7.37 15.17 8.66
C THR A 86 -8.66 14.49 9.13
N GLU A 87 -9.81 15.10 8.84
CA GLU A 87 -11.11 14.51 9.15
C GLU A 87 -11.34 13.20 8.39
N GLY A 88 -11.11 13.21 7.09
CA GLY A 88 -11.27 12.01 6.26
C GLY A 88 -10.36 10.86 6.66
N LEU A 89 -9.10 11.15 7.02
CA LEU A 89 -8.18 10.12 7.54
C LEU A 89 -8.64 9.57 8.90
N ARG A 90 -9.20 10.42 9.77
CA ARG A 90 -9.80 9.98 11.04
C ARG A 90 -10.95 9.00 10.78
N ASP A 91 -11.80 9.29 9.80
CA ASP A 91 -12.91 8.42 9.43
C ASP A 91 -12.40 7.08 8.89
N ALA A 92 -11.44 7.10 7.96
CA ALA A 92 -10.83 5.88 7.40
C ALA A 92 -10.19 5.01 8.50
N MET A 93 -9.40 5.63 9.39
CA MET A 93 -8.77 4.93 10.51
C MET A 93 -9.80 4.40 11.53
N THR A 94 -10.92 5.10 11.73
CA THR A 94 -11.99 4.63 12.60
C THR A 94 -12.62 3.35 12.04
N VAL A 95 -12.90 3.31 10.74
CA VAL A 95 -13.40 2.11 10.06
C VAL A 95 -12.40 0.95 10.16
N ARG A 96 -11.11 1.21 9.89
CA ARG A 96 -10.05 0.20 10.02
C ARG A 96 -9.95 -0.33 11.44
N LYS A 97 -9.88 0.54 12.43
CA LYS A 97 -9.78 0.16 13.84
C LYS A 97 -10.99 -0.68 14.28
N TYR A 98 -12.20 -0.31 13.85
CA TYR A 98 -13.39 -1.10 14.11
C TYR A 98 -13.27 -2.51 13.48
N ARG A 99 -12.88 -2.61 12.21
CA ARG A 99 -12.64 -3.91 11.54
C ARG A 99 -11.63 -4.76 12.33
N GLN A 100 -10.52 -4.19 12.74
CA GLN A 100 -9.49 -4.90 13.51
C GLN A 100 -9.97 -5.35 14.89
N THR A 101 -10.93 -4.67 15.51
CA THR A 101 -11.56 -5.17 16.75
C THR A 101 -12.45 -6.38 16.50
N LEU A 102 -13.09 -6.49 15.35
CA LEU A 102 -13.89 -7.65 14.96
C LEU A 102 -13.01 -8.85 14.56
N PHE A 103 -11.85 -8.57 13.96
CA PHE A 103 -10.95 -9.59 13.41
C PHE A 103 -9.52 -9.46 13.99
N PRO A 104 -9.33 -9.71 15.31
CA PRO A 104 -8.09 -9.41 16.01
C PRO A 104 -6.89 -10.31 15.62
N ASN A 105 -7.11 -11.36 14.83
CA ASN A 105 -6.07 -12.28 14.39
C ASN A 105 -5.46 -11.88 13.03
N GLY A 106 -5.98 -10.85 12.37
CA GLY A 106 -5.41 -10.31 11.16
C GLY A 106 -4.12 -9.52 11.42
N ASN A 107 -3.28 -9.40 10.38
CA ASN A 107 -2.04 -8.63 10.43
C ASN A 107 -2.00 -7.52 9.38
N GLU A 108 -3.14 -6.84 9.17
CA GLU A 108 -3.29 -5.80 8.14
C GLU A 108 -2.15 -4.78 8.17
N ASN A 109 -1.82 -4.24 9.36
CA ASN A 109 -0.84 -3.17 9.50
C ASN A 109 0.58 -3.62 9.09
N GLN A 110 0.99 -4.83 9.47
CA GLN A 110 2.29 -5.39 9.11
C GLN A 110 2.36 -5.71 7.62
N PHE A 111 1.30 -6.33 7.07
CA PHE A 111 1.24 -6.65 5.65
C PHE A 111 1.20 -5.40 4.77
N GLU A 112 0.55 -4.33 5.24
CA GLU A 112 0.57 -3.03 4.57
C GLU A 112 1.97 -2.38 4.59
N CYS A 113 2.72 -2.49 5.69
CA CYS A 113 4.12 -2.06 5.72
C CYS A 113 5.00 -2.89 4.78
N HIS A 114 4.68 -4.16 4.54
CA HIS A 114 5.38 -5.02 3.59
C HIS A 114 5.02 -4.66 2.14
N GLU A 115 3.81 -4.95 1.71
CA GLU A 115 3.37 -4.80 0.32
C GLU A 115 2.94 -3.38 -0.03
N GLY A 116 2.28 -2.71 0.90
CA GLY A 116 1.76 -1.36 0.67
C GLY A 116 2.87 -0.33 0.51
N MET A 117 4.00 -0.48 1.21
CA MET A 117 5.16 0.40 1.05
C MET A 117 5.91 0.13 -0.26
N ALA A 118 5.97 -1.12 -0.72
CA ALA A 118 6.49 -1.46 -2.03
C ALA A 118 5.66 -0.78 -3.14
N GLU A 119 4.35 -0.89 -3.03
CA GLU A 119 3.41 -0.31 -4.00
C GLU A 119 3.40 1.22 -3.96
N TYR A 120 3.40 1.84 -2.76
CA TYR A 120 3.58 3.28 -2.62
C TYR A 120 4.86 3.76 -3.31
N THR A 121 5.99 3.05 -3.09
CA THR A 121 7.27 3.39 -3.71
C THR A 121 7.20 3.29 -5.23
N ALA A 122 6.52 2.26 -5.75
CA ALA A 122 6.31 2.12 -7.19
C ALA A 122 5.52 3.30 -7.78
N PHE A 123 4.42 3.72 -7.16
CA PHE A 123 3.69 4.91 -7.60
C PHE A 123 4.51 6.19 -7.45
N LYS A 124 5.27 6.34 -6.36
CA LYS A 124 6.05 7.56 -6.09
C LYS A 124 7.21 7.75 -7.05
N LEU A 125 7.89 6.68 -7.44
CA LEU A 125 9.06 6.72 -8.33
C LEU A 125 8.74 6.45 -9.81
N LEU A 126 7.48 6.18 -10.15
CA LEU A 126 7.08 5.99 -11.54
C LEU A 126 7.43 7.24 -12.37
N PRO A 127 8.21 7.10 -13.47
CA PRO A 127 8.56 8.24 -14.32
C PRO A 127 7.33 8.73 -15.06
N LEU A 128 6.91 9.97 -14.77
CA LEU A 128 5.77 10.64 -15.40
C LEU A 128 6.27 11.85 -16.16
N ASP A 129 5.76 12.08 -17.39
CA ASP A 129 6.13 13.23 -18.23
C ASP A 129 5.81 14.56 -17.52
N ASN A 130 4.71 14.58 -16.78
CA ASN A 130 4.33 15.68 -15.90
C ASN A 130 4.21 15.14 -14.48
N ASP A 131 5.32 15.20 -13.75
CA ASP A 131 5.35 14.74 -12.37
C ASP A 131 4.71 15.78 -11.45
N ASN A 132 3.43 15.60 -11.18
CA ASN A 132 2.73 16.38 -10.18
C ASN A 132 1.89 15.45 -9.26
N GLU A 133 1.62 15.93 -8.07
CA GLU A 133 0.91 15.22 -7.03
C GLU A 133 -0.51 14.81 -7.47
N THR A 134 -1.21 15.70 -8.19
CA THR A 134 -2.58 15.45 -8.69
C THR A 134 -2.63 14.23 -9.63
N ILE A 135 -1.63 14.08 -10.50
CA ILE A 135 -1.56 12.92 -11.40
C ILE A 135 -1.33 11.64 -10.59
N ARG A 136 -0.42 11.66 -9.60
CA ARG A 136 -0.17 10.49 -8.74
C ARG A 136 -1.39 10.10 -7.93
N LYS A 137 -2.07 11.06 -7.30
CA LYS A 137 -3.36 10.84 -6.61
C LYS A 137 -4.41 10.24 -7.56
N GLY A 138 -4.50 10.75 -8.79
CA GLY A 138 -5.40 10.21 -9.81
C GLY A 138 -5.11 8.76 -10.19
N LEU A 139 -3.83 8.38 -10.31
CA LEU A 139 -3.42 7.01 -10.61
C LEU A 139 -3.77 6.06 -9.46
N VAL A 140 -3.50 6.45 -8.21
CA VAL A 140 -3.85 5.65 -7.03
C VAL A 140 -5.36 5.53 -6.88
N ALA A 141 -6.12 6.60 -7.08
CA ALA A 141 -7.59 6.56 -7.06
C ALA A 141 -8.16 5.61 -8.13
N ALA A 142 -7.57 5.60 -9.33
CA ALA A 142 -7.96 4.67 -10.39
C ALA A 142 -7.63 3.21 -10.03
N ALA A 143 -6.50 2.96 -9.39
CA ALA A 143 -6.15 1.63 -8.88
C ALA A 143 -7.14 1.15 -7.82
N ILE A 144 -7.53 2.02 -6.87
CA ILE A 144 -8.57 1.70 -5.87
C ILE A 144 -9.90 1.37 -6.56
N MET A 145 -10.36 2.20 -7.50
CA MET A 145 -11.61 1.95 -8.22
C MET A 145 -11.62 0.59 -8.90
N LYS A 146 -10.54 0.26 -9.61
CA LYS A 146 -10.40 -1.04 -10.26
C LYS A 146 -10.34 -2.18 -9.24
N GLY A 147 -9.64 -1.97 -8.13
CA GLY A 147 -9.51 -2.97 -7.06
C GLY A 147 -10.81 -3.26 -6.31
N MET A 148 -11.70 -2.26 -6.16
CA MET A 148 -13.00 -2.42 -5.49
C MET A 148 -13.96 -3.36 -6.23
N ASP A 149 -13.75 -3.60 -7.52
CA ASP A 149 -14.54 -4.55 -8.34
C ASP A 149 -14.00 -5.98 -8.24
N ASN A 150 -12.85 -6.19 -7.59
CA ASN A 150 -12.28 -7.51 -7.42
C ASN A 150 -12.95 -8.28 -6.27
N ASN A 151 -12.83 -9.61 -6.32
CA ASN A 151 -13.13 -10.50 -5.21
C ASN A 151 -11.81 -10.97 -4.59
N GLY A 152 -11.72 -10.97 -3.27
CA GLY A 152 -10.54 -11.46 -2.57
C GLY A 152 -9.52 -10.36 -2.28
N TYR A 153 -9.54 -9.88 -1.03
CA TYR A 153 -8.68 -8.79 -0.57
C TYR A 153 -7.57 -9.24 0.37
N SER A 154 -7.62 -10.46 0.87
CA SER A 154 -6.69 -10.95 1.90
C SER A 154 -5.20 -10.75 1.55
N ASN A 155 -4.86 -10.85 0.27
CA ASN A 155 -3.50 -10.66 -0.24
C ASN A 155 -3.33 -9.43 -1.16
N SER A 156 -4.36 -8.60 -1.33
CA SER A 156 -4.31 -7.52 -2.32
C SER A 156 -4.69 -6.14 -1.76
N PHE A 157 -5.30 -6.06 -0.57
CA PHE A 157 -5.77 -4.79 -0.01
C PHE A 157 -4.63 -3.77 0.16
N ALA A 158 -3.45 -4.21 0.58
CA ALA A 158 -2.29 -3.37 0.84
C ALA A 158 -1.80 -2.62 -0.41
N TYR A 159 -1.98 -3.19 -1.60
CA TYR A 159 -1.71 -2.55 -2.89
C TYR A 159 -2.65 -1.38 -3.19
N LEU A 160 -3.77 -1.29 -2.47
CA LEU A 160 -4.76 -0.22 -2.61
C LEU A 160 -4.62 0.82 -1.51
N THR A 161 -4.46 0.38 -0.26
CA THR A 161 -4.41 1.26 0.91
C THR A 161 -3.05 1.90 1.11
N GLY A 162 -1.96 1.14 0.96
CA GLY A 162 -0.59 1.62 1.18
C GLY A 162 -0.22 2.84 0.34
N PRO A 163 -0.42 2.85 -0.99
CA PRO A 163 -0.17 4.03 -1.81
C PRO A 163 -0.99 5.25 -1.40
N ALA A 164 -2.27 5.07 -1.07
CA ALA A 164 -3.13 6.17 -0.66
C ALA A 164 -2.63 6.80 0.65
N TYR A 165 -2.40 5.99 1.67
CA TYR A 165 -1.87 6.49 2.95
C TYR A 165 -0.48 7.08 2.80
N GLY A 166 0.40 6.48 1.99
CA GLY A 166 1.74 7.01 1.73
C GLY A 166 1.72 8.40 1.10
N LEU A 167 0.82 8.65 0.15
CA LEU A 167 0.64 9.99 -0.45
C LEU A 167 0.10 10.99 0.57
N PHE A 168 -0.86 10.63 1.42
CA PHE A 168 -1.37 11.50 2.47
C PHE A 168 -0.33 11.80 3.55
N LEU A 169 0.50 10.83 3.90
CA LEU A 169 1.61 11.04 4.83
C LEU A 169 2.66 11.99 4.25
N ASP A 170 2.89 11.99 2.94
CA ASP A 170 3.76 12.96 2.27
C ASP A 170 3.29 14.42 2.48
N GLU A 171 1.98 14.63 2.60
CA GLU A 171 1.39 15.95 2.82
C GLU A 171 1.39 16.38 4.29
N LEU A 172 1.17 15.42 5.19
CA LEU A 172 0.87 15.72 6.60
C LEU A 172 2.06 15.60 7.53
N VAL A 173 2.97 14.65 7.28
CA VAL A 173 3.98 14.25 8.27
C VAL A 173 5.38 14.32 7.66
N PRO A 174 6.12 15.40 7.91
CA PRO A 174 7.52 15.44 7.52
C PRO A 174 8.29 14.24 8.10
N ASP A 175 9.13 13.60 7.30
CA ASP A 175 10.00 12.49 7.73
C ASP A 175 9.29 11.21 8.24
N TRP A 176 8.00 11.00 7.89
CA TRP A 176 7.24 9.83 8.29
C TRP A 176 7.92 8.49 7.94
N ARG A 177 8.76 8.47 6.91
CA ARG A 177 9.54 7.28 6.52
C ARG A 177 10.53 6.85 7.59
N SER A 178 11.04 7.79 8.38
CA SER A 178 11.88 7.48 9.54
C SER A 178 11.10 6.75 10.62
N ASP A 179 9.85 7.14 10.84
CA ASP A 179 8.94 6.48 11.77
C ASP A 179 8.67 5.02 11.34
N ILE A 180 8.35 4.79 10.07
CA ILE A 180 8.16 3.44 9.53
C ILE A 180 9.44 2.60 9.69
N ARG A 181 10.61 3.15 9.37
CA ARG A 181 11.89 2.46 9.57
C ARG A 181 12.23 2.18 11.03
N SER A 182 11.67 2.94 11.96
CA SER A 182 11.80 2.69 13.40
C SER A 182 10.86 1.59 13.92
N GLY A 183 10.01 1.03 13.04
CA GLY A 183 9.09 -0.07 13.34
C GLY A 183 7.64 0.36 13.61
N LYS A 184 7.31 1.65 13.44
CA LYS A 184 5.89 2.07 13.47
C LYS A 184 5.17 1.60 12.21
N THR A 185 3.91 1.28 12.36
CA THR A 185 3.00 1.01 11.24
C THR A 185 2.38 2.29 10.69
N ILE A 186 1.87 2.26 9.46
CA ILE A 186 1.19 3.41 8.83
C ILE A 186 0.07 3.97 9.72
N PRO A 187 -0.85 3.14 10.29
CA PRO A 187 -1.88 3.64 11.20
C PRO A 187 -1.33 4.31 12.47
N GLU A 188 -0.20 3.81 13.02
CA GLU A 188 0.41 4.43 14.20
C GLU A 188 0.97 5.82 13.87
N VAL A 189 1.58 6.00 12.71
CA VAL A 189 2.05 7.32 12.26
C VAL A 189 0.87 8.26 12.04
N ILE A 190 -0.17 7.84 11.34
CA ILE A 190 -1.38 8.66 11.11
C ILE A 190 -2.04 9.03 12.43
N SER A 191 -2.18 8.09 13.37
CA SER A 191 -2.85 8.32 14.66
C SER A 191 -2.17 9.39 15.53
N THR A 192 -0.86 9.64 15.34
CA THR A 192 -0.17 10.73 16.03
C THR A 192 -0.62 12.10 15.53
N GLU A 193 -1.08 12.21 14.29
CA GLU A 193 -1.46 13.48 13.65
C GLU A 193 -2.96 13.75 13.72
N VAL A 194 -3.78 12.71 13.62
CA VAL A 194 -5.24 12.89 13.48
C VAL A 194 -6.04 12.60 14.77
N ALA A 195 -5.39 12.35 15.89
CA ALA A 195 -6.00 12.11 17.21
C ALA A 195 -7.21 11.14 17.18
N ILE A 196 -6.91 9.83 17.09
CA ILE A 196 -7.89 8.73 17.04
C ILE A 196 -7.94 8.00 18.40
#